data_f254f01a21e656a90f546f4ba41da88a
#
_entry.id   f254f01a21e656a90f546f4ba41da88a
#
_cell.length_a   1.000
_cell.length_b   1.000
_cell.length_c   1.000
_cell.angle_alpha   90.00
_cell.angle_beta   90.00
_cell.angle_gamma   90.00
#
_symmetry.space_group_name_H-M   'P 1'
#
loop_
_entity.id
_entity.type
_entity.pdbx_description
1 polymer ?
#
loop_
_entity_poly.entity_id
_entity_poly.type
_entity_poly.pdbx_seq_one_letter_code
_entity_poly.pdbx_strand_id
1 'polypeptide(L)'
;MASSLSAPMCPEFEVVHFKQRQGENLKDAWYRMMESYRKCTLEVNYRILLRNFYVGLNMTYRQLLDCMAKGNFIEIDPSIAHEIIEGIVGTLPQQKGPHHTQEETQVFEN
;
A
#
# COMPACT_ATOMS: atom_id res chain seq x y z
N MET A 1 -21.40 -13.18 18.31
CA MET A 1 -21.43 -12.80 18.03
C MET A 1 -21.10 -12.15 17.20
N ALA A 2 -21.59 -12.03 16.94
CA ALA A 2 -21.32 -11.16 15.97
C ALA A 2 -20.12 -10.45 16.13
N SER A 3 -19.83 -10.28 17.21
CA SER A 3 -18.62 -9.67 17.42
C SER A 3 -17.53 -10.27 16.73
N SER A 4 -17.59 -11.50 16.52
CA SER A 4 -16.52 -12.10 15.78
C SER A 4 -16.46 -11.50 14.42
N LEU A 5 -17.57 -11.05 13.91
CA LEU A 5 -17.56 -10.44 12.60
C LEU A 5 -16.77 -9.17 12.59
N SER A 6 -16.78 -8.47 13.68
CA SER A 6 -16.08 -7.22 13.73
C SER A 6 -14.70 -7.38 14.32
N ALA A 7 -14.31 -8.57 14.64
CA ALA A 7 -12.98 -8.77 15.18
C ALA A 7 -11.95 -8.37 14.15
N PRO A 8 -10.91 -7.66 14.56
CA PRO A 8 -9.88 -7.27 13.61
C PRO A 8 -9.13 -8.48 13.11
N MET A 9 -8.67 -8.37 11.90
CA MET A 9 -7.87 -9.42 11.32
C MET A 9 -6.53 -9.49 12.02
N CYS A 10 -6.04 -10.72 12.21
CA CYS A 10 -4.73 -10.92 12.78
C CYS A 10 -3.69 -10.24 11.90
N PRO A 11 -2.73 -9.50 12.48
CA PRO A 11 -1.73 -8.81 11.64
C PRO A 11 -0.98 -9.75 10.72
N GLU A 12 -0.63 -10.93 11.18
CA GLU A 12 0.09 -11.88 10.34
C GLU A 12 -0.77 -12.31 9.16
N PHE A 13 -2.07 -12.51 9.40
CA PHE A 13 -2.97 -12.88 8.33
C PHE A 13 -3.06 -11.77 7.30
N GLU A 14 -3.15 -10.51 7.77
CA GLU A 14 -3.21 -9.37 6.87
C GLU A 14 -1.98 -9.31 5.97
N VAL A 15 -0.81 -9.54 6.53
CA VAL A 15 0.41 -9.46 5.74
C VAL A 15 0.49 -10.59 4.73
N VAL A 16 0.11 -11.80 5.12
CA VAL A 16 0.24 -12.95 4.24
C VAL A 16 -0.84 -12.94 3.15
N HIS A 17 -2.03 -12.48 3.49
CA HIS A 17 -3.17 -12.52 2.57
C HIS A 17 -3.66 -11.14 2.18
N PHE A 18 -2.74 -10.18 2.11
CA PHE A 18 -3.12 -8.82 1.80
C PHE A 18 -3.93 -8.73 0.51
N LYS A 19 -4.96 -7.91 0.53
CA LYS A 19 -5.76 -7.65 -0.65
C LYS A 19 -6.28 -6.22 -0.58
N GLN A 20 -6.09 -5.48 -1.66
CA GLN A 20 -6.58 -4.12 -1.74
C GLN A 20 -8.10 -4.13 -1.66
N ARG A 21 -8.65 -3.21 -0.89
CA ARG A 21 -10.09 -3.12 -0.75
C ARG A 21 -10.68 -2.30 -1.88
N GLN A 22 -11.97 -2.51 -2.09
CA GLN A 22 -12.66 -1.76 -3.13
C GLN A 22 -12.64 -0.28 -2.79
N GLY A 23 -12.23 0.54 -3.73
CA GLY A 23 -12.18 1.98 -3.51
C GLY A 23 -10.95 2.45 -2.76
N GLU A 24 -10.09 1.53 -2.34
CA GLU A 24 -8.90 1.90 -1.59
C GLU A 24 -7.81 2.33 -2.57
N ASN A 25 -7.15 3.46 -2.30
CA ASN A 25 -6.07 3.88 -3.17
C ASN A 25 -4.76 3.28 -2.68
N LEU A 26 -3.71 3.47 -3.47
CA LEU A 26 -2.42 2.86 -3.16
C LEU A 26 -1.86 3.33 -1.83
N LYS A 27 -2.03 4.62 -1.52
CA LYS A 27 -1.51 5.17 -0.28
C LYS A 27 -2.16 4.52 0.93
N ASP A 28 -3.48 4.40 0.91
CA ASP A 28 -4.19 3.80 2.04
C ASP A 28 -3.87 2.32 2.15
N ALA A 29 -3.76 1.64 1.01
CA ALA A 29 -3.42 0.22 1.02
C ALA A 29 -2.02 0.02 1.62
N TRP A 30 -1.07 0.87 1.23
CA TRP A 30 0.29 0.76 1.74
C TRP A 30 0.35 1.01 3.24
N TYR A 31 -0.32 2.06 3.70
CA TYR A 31 -0.31 2.35 5.13
C TYR A 31 -0.95 1.23 5.93
N ARG A 32 -2.02 0.63 5.40
CA ARG A 32 -2.67 -0.47 6.08
C ARG A 32 -1.76 -1.69 6.16
N MET A 33 -1.06 -1.98 5.06
CA MET A 33 -0.11 -3.10 5.05
C MET A 33 1.02 -2.86 6.04
N MET A 34 1.58 -1.65 6.06
CA MET A 34 2.68 -1.35 6.96
C MET A 34 2.24 -1.36 8.42
N GLU A 35 1.01 -0.95 8.68
CA GLU A 35 0.50 -1.00 10.04
C GLU A 35 0.42 -2.45 10.52
N SER A 36 -0.08 -3.33 9.67
CA SER A 36 -0.15 -4.74 10.02
C SER A 36 1.24 -5.33 10.20
N TYR A 37 2.17 -4.93 9.33
CA TYR A 37 3.53 -5.42 9.42
C TYR A 37 4.18 -5.05 10.76
N ARG A 38 3.97 -3.81 11.19
CA ARG A 38 4.54 -3.36 12.45
C ARG A 38 3.97 -4.11 13.64
N LYS A 39 2.75 -4.62 13.52
CA LYS A 39 2.10 -5.34 14.61
C LYS A 39 2.36 -6.82 14.61
N CYS A 40 3.05 -7.33 13.58
CA CYS A 40 3.34 -8.75 13.52
C CYS A 40 4.28 -9.15 14.65
N THR A 41 3.94 -10.25 15.31
CA THR A 41 4.82 -10.79 16.33
C THR A 41 5.78 -11.80 15.73
N LEU A 42 5.45 -12.35 14.57
CA LEU A 42 6.34 -13.25 13.86
C LEU A 42 7.17 -12.44 12.89
N GLU A 43 8.40 -12.87 12.71
CA GLU A 43 9.28 -12.18 11.78
C GLU A 43 8.82 -12.47 10.36
N VAL A 44 8.66 -11.42 9.56
CA VAL A 44 8.25 -11.54 8.17
C VAL A 44 9.34 -10.98 7.30
N ASN A 45 9.76 -11.76 6.31
CA ASN A 45 10.77 -11.32 5.37
C ASN A 45 10.20 -10.16 4.55
N TYR A 46 10.95 -9.06 4.48
CA TYR A 46 10.43 -7.86 3.83
C TYR A 46 10.20 -8.07 2.34
N ARG A 47 11.02 -8.88 1.69
CA ARG A 47 10.80 -9.18 0.27
C ARG A 47 9.45 -9.88 0.09
N ILE A 48 9.11 -10.78 0.98
CA ILE A 48 7.83 -11.48 0.91
C ILE A 48 6.69 -10.52 1.20
N LEU A 49 6.87 -9.59 2.12
CA LEU A 49 5.87 -8.58 2.39
C LEU A 49 5.58 -7.77 1.13
N LEU A 50 6.64 -7.33 0.44
CA LEU A 50 6.47 -6.53 -0.77
C LEU A 50 5.78 -7.33 -1.87
N ARG A 51 6.13 -8.60 -1.99
CA ARG A 51 5.49 -9.46 -2.97
C ARG A 51 4.02 -9.63 -2.67
N ASN A 52 3.69 -9.86 -1.41
CA ASN A 52 2.29 -10.03 -1.02
C ASN A 52 1.50 -8.75 -1.25
N PHE A 53 2.13 -7.60 -0.99
CA PHE A 53 1.48 -6.33 -1.25
C PHE A 53 1.17 -6.19 -2.73
N TYR A 54 2.17 -6.42 -3.57
CA TYR A 54 2.01 -6.31 -5.02
C TYR A 54 0.91 -7.24 -5.52
N VAL A 55 0.95 -8.50 -5.10
CA VAL A 55 -0.01 -9.49 -5.57
C VAL A 55 -1.43 -9.11 -5.15
N GLY A 56 -1.58 -8.44 -4.02
CA GLY A 56 -2.90 -8.06 -3.53
C GLY A 56 -3.46 -6.79 -4.16
N LEU A 57 -2.68 -6.08 -4.97
CA LEU A 57 -3.13 -4.84 -5.59
C LEU A 57 -3.93 -5.14 -6.86
N ASN A 58 -4.74 -4.16 -7.27
CA ASN A 58 -5.43 -4.30 -8.54
C ASN A 58 -4.43 -4.15 -9.69
N MET A 59 -4.88 -4.46 -10.90
CA MET A 59 -4.00 -4.49 -12.06
C MET A 59 -3.40 -3.12 -12.35
N THR A 60 -4.17 -2.07 -12.16
CA THR A 60 -3.67 -0.72 -12.45
C THR A 60 -2.45 -0.39 -11.61
N TYR A 61 -2.52 -0.68 -10.31
CA TYR A 61 -1.40 -0.37 -9.43
C TYR A 61 -0.23 -1.32 -9.66
N ARG A 62 -0.52 -2.59 -9.98
CA ARG A 62 0.58 -3.50 -10.30
C ARG A 62 1.33 -3.02 -11.53
N GLN A 63 0.61 -2.55 -12.55
CA GLN A 63 1.26 -2.05 -13.75
C GLN A 63 2.06 -0.78 -13.45
N LEU A 64 1.53 0.06 -12.58
CA LEU A 64 2.26 1.26 -12.19
C LEU A 64 3.59 0.90 -11.53
N LEU A 65 3.55 -0.04 -10.59
CA LEU A 65 4.77 -0.44 -9.90
C LEU A 65 5.77 -1.11 -10.84
N ASP A 66 5.28 -1.93 -11.76
CA ASP A 66 6.18 -2.55 -12.74
C ASP A 66 6.82 -1.49 -13.63
N CYS A 67 6.04 -0.50 -14.01
CA CYS A 67 6.56 0.58 -14.85
C CYS A 67 7.64 1.36 -14.10
N MET A 68 7.40 1.67 -12.84
CA MET A 68 8.37 2.41 -12.04
C MET A 68 9.63 1.59 -11.80
N ALA A 69 9.48 0.27 -11.74
CA ALA A 69 10.62 -0.62 -11.54
C ALA A 69 11.33 -0.92 -12.85
N LYS A 70 10.78 -0.46 -13.96
CA LYS A 70 11.32 -0.70 -15.28
C LYS A 70 11.39 -2.19 -15.58
N GLY A 71 10.37 -2.91 -15.15
CA GLY A 71 10.29 -4.33 -15.38
C GLY A 71 9.42 -4.99 -14.35
N ASN A 72 9.96 -5.97 -13.65
CA ASN A 72 9.18 -6.75 -12.70
C ASN A 72 9.44 -6.26 -11.29
N PHE A 73 8.44 -5.59 -10.73
CA PHE A 73 8.58 -4.97 -9.41
C PHE A 73 9.01 -5.97 -8.34
N ILE A 74 8.47 -7.19 -8.38
CA ILE A 74 8.77 -8.14 -7.30
C ILE A 74 10.15 -8.74 -7.39
N GLU A 75 10.89 -8.46 -8.45
CA GLU A 75 12.24 -9.01 -8.61
C GLU A 75 13.34 -8.02 -8.29
N ILE A 76 13.00 -6.76 -8.06
CA ILE A 76 14.04 -5.80 -7.76
C ILE A 76 14.41 -5.85 -6.28
N ASP A 77 15.47 -5.14 -5.95
CA ASP A 77 15.94 -5.08 -4.57
C ASP A 77 14.84 -4.52 -3.67
N PRO A 78 14.58 -5.16 -2.52
CA PRO A 78 13.51 -4.67 -1.65
C PRO A 78 13.68 -3.21 -1.22
N SER A 79 14.89 -2.73 -1.04
CA SER A 79 15.07 -1.34 -0.65
C SER A 79 14.67 -0.41 -1.77
N ILE A 80 14.92 -0.79 -3.01
CA ILE A 80 14.52 0.02 -4.15
C ILE A 80 13.00 -0.05 -4.31
N ALA A 81 12.43 -1.24 -4.14
CA ALA A 81 10.98 -1.39 -4.20
C ALA A 81 10.29 -0.52 -3.16
N HIS A 82 10.85 -0.51 -1.95
CA HIS A 82 10.31 0.32 -0.88
C HIS A 82 10.34 1.80 -1.27
N GLU A 83 11.45 2.24 -1.83
CA GLU A 83 11.59 3.64 -2.22
C GLU A 83 10.60 4.01 -3.33
N ILE A 84 10.35 3.09 -4.24
CA ILE A 84 9.39 3.35 -5.31
C ILE A 84 8.00 3.57 -4.71
N ILE A 85 7.58 2.70 -3.81
CA ILE A 85 6.26 2.84 -3.20
C ILE A 85 6.19 4.13 -2.40
N GLU A 86 7.21 4.40 -1.58
CA GLU A 86 7.19 5.60 -0.75
C GLU A 86 7.18 6.86 -1.61
N GLY A 87 7.88 6.84 -2.73
CA GLY A 87 7.88 7.97 -3.63
C GLY A 87 6.51 8.23 -4.22
N ILE A 88 5.84 7.18 -4.66
CA ILE A 88 4.50 7.33 -5.22
C ILE A 88 3.53 7.80 -4.15
N VAL A 89 3.57 7.14 -2.99
CA VAL A 89 2.65 7.44 -1.90
C VAL A 89 2.83 8.88 -1.44
N GLY A 90 4.06 9.35 -1.42
CA GLY A 90 4.33 10.71 -0.97
C GLY A 90 3.79 11.78 -1.90
N THR A 91 3.50 11.44 -3.15
CA THR A 91 2.98 12.42 -4.10
C THR A 91 1.46 12.38 -4.20
N LEU A 92 0.81 11.38 -3.57
CA LEU A 92 -0.63 11.27 -3.66
C LEU A 92 -1.31 12.15 -2.64
N PRO A 93 -2.46 12.74 -3.00
CA PRO A 93 -3.17 13.58 -2.04
C PRO A 93 -3.81 12.74 -0.96
N GLN A 94 -4.12 13.38 0.15
CA GLN A 94 -4.84 12.72 1.21
C GLN A 94 -6.22 12.36 0.73
N GLN A 95 -6.66 11.16 1.13
CA GLN A 95 -7.95 10.69 0.68
C GLN A 95 -9.08 11.37 1.41
N LYS A 96 -8.90 11.64 2.68
CA LYS A 96 -9.97 12.23 3.42
C LYS A 96 -9.83 13.71 3.48
N GLY A 97 -10.83 14.34 3.78
CA GLY A 97 -10.81 15.74 3.89
C GLY A 97 -10.78 16.37 2.58
N PRO A 98 -11.35 17.30 2.46
CA PRO A 98 -11.39 17.99 1.20
C PRO A 98 -10.35 19.07 1.11
N HIS A 99 -10.23 19.00 1.52
CA HIS A 99 -9.58 19.59 1.54
C HIS A 99 -9.03 19.87 0.79
N HIS A 100 -8.88 20.14 0.58
CA HIS A 100 -8.45 20.32 0.05
C HIS A 100 -8.11 20.79 -0.76
N THR A 101 -7.84 21.09 -0.95
CA THR A 101 -7.62 21.56 -1.53
C THR A 101 -7.12 21.86 -2.27
N GLN A 102 -6.95 22.22 -2.54
CA GLN A 102 -6.71 22.62 -2.95
C GLN A 102 -6.06 22.91 -3.39
N GLU A 103 -5.79 23.15 -3.33
CA GLU A 103 -5.36 23.53 -3.36
C GLU A 103 -4.73 23.44 -3.97
N GLU A 104 -4.59 23.53 -4.11
CA GLU A 104 -4.26 23.53 -4.26
C GLU A 104 -3.90 23.41 -5.09
N THR A 105 -3.82 23.66 -5.53
CA THR A 105 -3.69 23.73 -5.94
C THR A 105 -3.25 23.79 -6.62
N GLN A 106 -3.09 24.10 -6.78
CA GLN A 106 -2.91 24.40 -6.99
C GLN A 106 -2.30 24.41 -7.59
N VAL A 107 -2.13 24.68 -7.85
CA VAL A 107 -1.82 24.87 -7.96
C VAL A 107 -1.27 24.77 -8.68
N PHE A 108 -1.22 24.97 -9.10
CA PHE A 108 -1.13 25.03 -9.20
C PHE A 108 -1.14 25.24 -9.63
N GLU A 109 -1.02 25.61 -9.85
CA GLU A 109 -1.36 25.99 -9.75
C GLU A 109 -1.45 26.20 -9.96
N ASN A 110 -1.24 26.52 -10.26
CA ASN A 110 -1.57 26.90 -9.96
C ASN A 110 -1.51 27.08 -9.97
#